data_520e0cadbeeec25be9bafab9ebea13f5
#
_entry.id   520e0cadbeeec25be9bafab9ebea13f5
#
_cell.length_a   1.000
_cell.length_b   1.000
_cell.length_c   1.000
_cell.angle_alpha   90.00
_cell.angle_beta   90.00
_cell.angle_gamma   90.00
#
_symmetry.space_group_name_H-M   'P 1'
#
loop_
_entity.id
_entity.type
_entity.pdbx_description
1 polymer ?
#
loop_
_entity_poly.entity_id
_entity_poly.type
_entity_poly.pdbx_seq_one_letter_code
_entity_poly.pdbx_strand_id
1 'polypeptide(L)'
;MQRFLILFLLTTACLGAQGQQLDPNDYIYPLRELKQRLYSANFGEIRPGHFHAGVDIKTDAEEGKPVVAAADGYVSRVVLQAGGYGRAVYLTLHNGTTVVYGHLRRFRDDIERHVRRERYERRSNGVNLWFGPGTWPVKQGDVVAYSGDSGSSGGPHLHYEIRDTETQRLYNPVREGIIRPRDEYPPRIVRLHYVEVDTVQGVPVRSVPESYAVVRT
;
A
#
# COMPACT_ATOMS: atom_id res chain seq x y z
N MET A 1 -32.12 -54.54 28.72
CA MET A 1 -31.89 -53.75 27.51
C MET A 1 -31.27 -52.39 27.93
N GLN A 2 -29.97 -52.32 27.87
CA GLN A 2 -29.18 -51.13 28.28
C GLN A 2 -28.94 -50.26 27.03
N ARG A 3 -29.51 -49.05 27.00
CA ARG A 3 -29.29 -48.10 25.88
C ARG A 3 -28.02 -47.32 26.16
N PHE A 4 -26.96 -47.54 25.36
CA PHE A 4 -25.77 -46.69 25.33
C PHE A 4 -26.07 -45.42 24.56
N LEU A 5 -25.99 -44.26 25.24
CA LEU A 5 -26.08 -42.93 24.66
C LEU A 5 -24.65 -42.53 24.21
N ILE A 6 -24.37 -42.55 22.91
CA ILE A 6 -23.12 -42.06 22.34
C ILE A 6 -23.23 -40.56 22.21
N LEU A 7 -22.52 -39.84 23.09
CA LEU A 7 -22.41 -38.38 23.04
C LEU A 7 -21.30 -38.02 22.02
N PHE A 8 -21.69 -37.55 20.83
CA PHE A 8 -20.77 -36.99 19.85
C PHE A 8 -20.38 -35.56 20.28
N LEU A 9 -19.17 -35.40 20.86
CA LEU A 9 -18.57 -34.08 21.06
C LEU A 9 -18.07 -33.55 19.73
N LEU A 10 -18.81 -32.65 19.09
CA LEU A 10 -18.32 -31.83 18.01
C LEU A 10 -17.40 -30.74 18.62
N THR A 11 -16.11 -31.00 18.63
CA THR A 11 -15.11 -29.94 18.84
C THR A 11 -14.97 -29.14 17.53
N THR A 12 -15.68 -28.03 17.43
CA THR A 12 -15.40 -27.00 16.41
C THR A 12 -14.06 -26.37 16.77
N ALA A 13 -12.99 -26.85 16.15
CA ALA A 13 -11.73 -26.14 16.13
C ALA A 13 -11.97 -24.82 15.37
N CYS A 14 -12.10 -23.71 16.10
CA CYS A 14 -11.89 -22.39 15.52
C CYS A 14 -10.45 -22.32 15.03
N LEU A 15 -10.20 -22.71 13.78
CA LEU A 15 -9.01 -22.33 13.05
C LEU A 15 -9.10 -20.81 12.89
N GLY A 16 -8.57 -20.08 13.85
CA GLY A 16 -8.31 -18.65 13.68
C GLY A 16 -7.48 -18.51 12.42
N ALA A 17 -8.01 -17.80 11.42
CA ALA A 17 -7.25 -17.42 10.23
C ALA A 17 -6.06 -16.59 10.70
N GLN A 18 -4.96 -17.23 11.01
CA GLN A 18 -3.68 -16.55 11.21
C GLN A 18 -3.32 -15.97 9.87
N GLY A 19 -3.37 -14.63 9.77
CA GLY A 19 -2.95 -13.95 8.56
C GLY A 19 -1.52 -14.39 8.21
N GLN A 20 -1.28 -14.62 6.93
CA GLN A 20 0.05 -14.95 6.43
C GLN A 20 1.06 -13.94 6.97
N GLN A 21 2.07 -14.42 7.66
CA GLN A 21 3.22 -13.61 8.05
C GLN A 21 4.14 -13.50 6.83
N LEU A 22 4.50 -12.27 6.45
CA LEU A 22 5.40 -12.05 5.32
C LEU A 22 6.85 -12.21 5.76
N ASP A 23 7.67 -12.85 4.92
CA ASP A 23 9.14 -12.83 5.10
C ASP A 23 9.69 -11.55 4.42
N PRO A 24 10.26 -10.61 5.18
CA PRO A 24 10.83 -9.40 4.59
C PRO A 24 12.00 -9.69 3.63
N ASN A 25 12.64 -10.84 3.71
CA ASN A 25 13.73 -11.24 2.82
C ASN A 25 13.26 -11.62 1.41
N ASP A 26 11.97 -11.89 1.23
CA ASP A 26 11.37 -12.11 -0.09
C ASP A 26 11.36 -10.84 -0.94
N TYR A 27 11.56 -9.66 -0.34
CA TYR A 27 11.37 -8.38 -1.01
C TYR A 27 12.66 -7.57 -1.06
N ILE A 28 12.86 -6.88 -2.18
CA ILE A 28 13.85 -5.80 -2.26
C ILE A 28 13.17 -4.43 -2.22
N TYR A 29 13.96 -3.41 -1.92
CA TYR A 29 13.48 -2.04 -1.94
C TYR A 29 13.04 -1.64 -3.36
N PRO A 30 11.83 -1.05 -3.54
CA PRO A 30 11.19 -0.92 -4.85
C PRO A 30 11.74 0.21 -5.74
N LEU A 31 12.67 1.02 -5.24
CA LEU A 31 13.27 2.13 -5.97
C LEU A 31 14.78 2.01 -6.04
N ARG A 32 15.36 2.36 -7.18
CA ARG A 32 16.81 2.55 -7.38
C ARG A 32 17.17 4.02 -7.51
N GLU A 33 18.45 4.32 -7.42
CA GLU A 33 19.03 5.65 -7.69
C GLU A 33 18.52 6.76 -6.76
N LEU A 34 18.24 6.42 -5.50
CA LEU A 34 17.90 7.39 -4.48
C LEU A 34 19.12 7.86 -3.71
N LYS A 35 19.20 9.16 -3.43
CA LYS A 35 20.19 9.75 -2.53
C LYS A 35 19.95 9.30 -1.09
N GLN A 36 18.69 9.24 -0.68
CA GLN A 36 18.25 8.82 0.64
C GLN A 36 16.93 8.04 0.57
N ARG A 37 16.74 7.08 1.48
CA ARG A 37 15.48 6.33 1.62
C ARG A 37 14.59 7.03 2.64
N LEU A 38 13.82 8.02 2.20
CA LEU A 38 12.91 8.81 3.02
C LEU A 38 11.47 8.56 2.61
N TYR A 39 10.57 8.82 3.55
CA TYR A 39 9.13 8.67 3.38
C TYR A 39 8.45 10.02 3.53
N SER A 40 7.36 10.24 2.79
CA SER A 40 6.49 11.40 2.93
C SER A 40 5.19 11.07 3.66
N ALA A 41 4.78 9.78 3.64
CA ALA A 41 3.58 9.33 4.32
C ALA A 41 3.67 7.87 4.74
N ASN A 42 3.03 7.54 5.86
CA ASN A 42 3.01 6.21 6.44
C ASN A 42 1.72 5.46 6.14
N PHE A 43 1.77 4.13 6.32
CA PHE A 43 0.60 3.28 6.25
C PHE A 43 -0.43 3.67 7.32
N GLY A 44 -1.70 3.72 6.92
CA GLY A 44 -2.83 4.01 7.82
C GLY A 44 -3.01 5.49 8.17
N GLU A 45 -2.27 6.42 7.57
CA GLU A 45 -2.54 7.84 7.73
C GLU A 45 -3.97 8.20 7.30
N ILE A 46 -4.61 9.08 8.07
CA ILE A 46 -5.95 9.57 7.77
C ILE A 46 -5.88 10.50 6.56
N ARG A 47 -6.65 10.19 5.53
CA ARG A 47 -6.85 10.98 4.32
C ARG A 47 -8.32 11.37 4.21
N PRO A 48 -8.69 12.40 3.44
CA PRO A 48 -10.11 12.70 3.17
C PRO A 48 -10.82 11.48 2.57
N GLY A 49 -11.71 10.85 3.34
CA GLY A 49 -12.56 9.73 2.91
C GLY A 49 -11.92 8.33 2.94
N HIS A 50 -10.64 8.18 3.31
CA HIS A 50 -10.00 6.86 3.39
C HIS A 50 -8.74 6.88 4.27
N PHE A 51 -8.21 5.70 4.58
CA PHE A 51 -6.87 5.55 5.16
C PHE A 51 -5.84 5.29 4.06
N HIS A 52 -4.61 5.76 4.27
CA HIS A 52 -3.51 5.52 3.37
C HIS A 52 -3.17 4.03 3.32
N ALA A 53 -3.30 3.42 2.14
CA ALA A 53 -3.21 1.98 1.95
C ALA A 53 -1.78 1.42 1.85
N GLY A 54 -0.78 2.30 1.81
CA GLY A 54 0.62 1.94 1.65
C GLY A 54 1.57 2.91 2.35
N VAL A 55 2.74 3.07 1.78
CA VAL A 55 3.74 4.07 2.17
C VAL A 55 4.11 4.91 0.96
N ASP A 56 4.35 6.20 1.17
CA ASP A 56 4.81 7.10 0.11
C ASP A 56 6.32 7.31 0.24
N ILE A 57 7.07 6.81 -0.72
CA ILE A 57 8.53 6.84 -0.75
C ILE A 57 8.99 8.05 -1.54
N LYS A 58 9.78 8.94 -0.93
CA LYS A 58 10.33 10.12 -1.61
C LYS A 58 11.29 9.72 -2.73
N THR A 59 11.24 10.49 -3.81
CA THR A 59 12.07 10.29 -5.00
C THR A 59 13.04 11.44 -5.24
N ASP A 60 13.61 12.00 -4.16
CA ASP A 60 14.51 13.16 -4.18
C ASP A 60 13.88 14.42 -4.83
N ALA A 61 12.55 14.57 -4.77
CA ALA A 61 11.74 15.56 -5.47
C ALA A 61 11.88 15.49 -7.02
N GLU A 62 12.26 14.34 -7.56
CA GLU A 62 12.44 14.11 -8.98
C GLU A 62 11.52 13.01 -9.48
N GLU A 63 11.03 13.14 -10.71
CA GLU A 63 10.36 12.06 -11.42
C GLU A 63 11.34 11.20 -12.20
N GLY A 64 10.96 9.98 -12.55
CA GLY A 64 11.71 9.12 -13.45
C GLY A 64 12.71 8.19 -12.77
N LYS A 65 12.71 8.08 -11.45
CA LYS A 65 13.53 7.06 -10.76
C LYS A 65 13.04 5.67 -11.14
N PRO A 66 13.95 4.71 -11.44
CA PRO A 66 13.54 3.35 -11.79
C PRO A 66 12.80 2.65 -10.63
N VAL A 67 11.57 2.20 -10.92
CA VAL A 67 10.76 1.37 -10.04
C VAL A 67 10.96 -0.08 -10.44
N VAL A 68 11.36 -0.91 -9.46
CA VAL A 68 11.72 -2.30 -9.71
C VAL A 68 10.76 -3.28 -9.06
N ALA A 69 10.62 -4.46 -9.66
CA ALA A 69 9.88 -5.56 -9.08
C ALA A 69 10.47 -5.95 -7.72
N ALA A 70 9.66 -5.86 -6.66
CA ALA A 70 10.12 -6.15 -5.29
C ALA A 70 10.43 -7.64 -5.07
N ALA A 71 9.82 -8.54 -5.85
CA ALA A 71 10.07 -9.98 -5.87
C ALA A 71 9.71 -10.55 -7.25
N ASP A 72 9.97 -11.85 -7.46
CA ASP A 72 9.57 -12.59 -8.67
C ASP A 72 8.05 -12.69 -8.78
N GLY A 73 7.53 -12.53 -10.00
CA GLY A 73 6.10 -12.59 -10.26
C GLY A 73 5.74 -12.19 -11.69
N TYR A 74 4.61 -11.54 -11.86
CA TYR A 74 4.16 -11.02 -13.16
C TYR A 74 3.32 -9.75 -13.00
N VAL A 75 3.27 -8.93 -14.04
CA VAL A 75 2.35 -7.77 -14.08
C VAL A 75 0.93 -8.29 -14.24
N SER A 76 0.12 -8.17 -13.19
CA SER A 76 -1.26 -8.65 -13.18
C SER A 76 -2.28 -7.58 -13.55
N ARG A 77 -1.94 -6.30 -13.36
CA ARG A 77 -2.86 -5.21 -13.67
C ARG A 77 -2.11 -3.92 -13.97
N VAL A 78 -2.60 -3.15 -14.94
CA VAL A 78 -2.11 -1.80 -15.26
C VAL A 78 -3.29 -0.85 -15.28
N VAL A 79 -3.16 0.29 -14.60
CA VAL A 79 -4.18 1.33 -14.51
C VAL A 79 -3.60 2.66 -15.00
N LEU A 80 -4.39 3.38 -15.79
CA LEU A 80 -4.18 4.77 -16.13
C LEU A 80 -5.49 5.52 -15.93
N GLN A 81 -5.51 6.47 -15.01
CA GLN A 81 -6.67 7.27 -14.67
C GLN A 81 -6.25 8.69 -14.27
N ALA A 82 -7.17 9.66 -14.32
CA ALA A 82 -6.86 11.05 -14.02
C ALA A 82 -6.62 11.32 -12.53
N GLY A 83 -7.35 10.61 -11.64
CA GLY A 83 -7.24 10.75 -10.18
C GLY A 83 -6.71 9.49 -9.51
N GLY A 84 -6.84 9.40 -8.18
CA GLY A 84 -6.38 8.26 -7.39
C GLY A 84 -4.90 7.98 -7.62
N TYR A 85 -4.54 6.73 -7.89
CA TYR A 85 -3.15 6.32 -8.17
C TYR A 85 -2.57 6.87 -9.49
N GLY A 86 -3.38 7.53 -10.35
CA GLY A 86 -2.92 7.99 -11.64
C GLY A 86 -2.51 6.83 -12.55
N ARG A 87 -1.22 6.72 -12.82
CA ARG A 87 -0.60 5.54 -13.44
C ARG A 87 -0.18 4.58 -12.35
N ALA A 88 -0.69 3.35 -12.41
CA ALA A 88 -0.33 2.31 -11.46
C ALA A 88 -0.07 0.97 -12.14
N VAL A 89 0.90 0.23 -11.62
CA VAL A 89 1.17 -1.16 -12.00
C VAL A 89 1.04 -2.06 -10.77
N TYR A 90 0.40 -3.20 -10.96
CA TYR A 90 0.22 -4.23 -9.95
C TYR A 90 1.03 -5.46 -10.36
N LEU A 91 1.82 -5.96 -9.45
CA LEU A 91 2.53 -7.22 -9.62
C LEU A 91 1.95 -8.26 -8.69
N THR A 92 1.48 -9.38 -9.24
CA THR A 92 1.20 -10.57 -8.43
C THR A 92 2.48 -11.36 -8.29
N LEU A 93 2.92 -11.54 -7.05
CA LEU A 93 4.18 -12.18 -6.71
C LEU A 93 3.98 -13.66 -6.41
N HIS A 94 5.04 -14.46 -6.55
CA HIS A 94 4.97 -15.91 -6.35
C HIS A 94 4.79 -16.30 -4.86
N ASN A 95 5.01 -15.37 -3.93
CA ASN A 95 4.80 -15.59 -2.50
C ASN A 95 3.37 -15.31 -2.01
N GLY A 96 2.39 -15.20 -2.93
CA GLY A 96 0.98 -15.01 -2.61
C GLY A 96 0.58 -13.57 -2.31
N THR A 97 1.48 -12.60 -2.54
CA THR A 97 1.15 -11.18 -2.36
C THR A 97 1.03 -10.43 -3.70
N THR A 98 0.36 -9.31 -3.67
CA THR A 98 0.30 -8.34 -4.76
C THR A 98 0.90 -7.02 -4.28
N VAL A 99 1.86 -6.49 -5.01
CA VAL A 99 2.39 -5.15 -4.77
C VAL A 99 1.79 -4.16 -5.75
N VAL A 100 1.56 -2.92 -5.29
CA VAL A 100 1.03 -1.82 -6.08
C VAL A 100 2.02 -0.68 -6.07
N TYR A 101 2.35 -0.21 -7.26
CA TYR A 101 3.17 0.99 -7.49
C TYR A 101 2.29 2.07 -8.11
N GLY A 102 2.08 3.16 -7.39
CA GLY A 102 1.23 4.29 -7.81
C GLY A 102 2.01 5.56 -8.15
N HIS A 103 1.29 6.53 -8.68
CA HIS A 103 1.76 7.86 -9.09
C HIS A 103 2.91 7.86 -10.10
N LEU A 104 2.94 6.82 -10.96
CA LEU A 104 4.02 6.61 -11.91
C LEU A 104 4.01 7.67 -13.03
N ARG A 105 5.20 8.02 -13.53
CA ARG A 105 5.38 8.86 -14.72
C ARG A 105 5.11 8.08 -16.01
N ARG A 106 5.68 6.86 -16.09
CA ARG A 106 5.51 5.95 -17.23
C ARG A 106 5.75 4.51 -16.81
N PHE A 107 5.22 3.60 -17.56
CA PHE A 107 5.49 2.17 -17.42
C PHE A 107 6.79 1.79 -18.18
N ARG A 108 7.25 0.55 -17.99
CA ARG A 108 8.26 -0.10 -18.84
C ARG A 108 7.83 -0.03 -20.30
N ASP A 109 8.74 0.05 -21.24
CA ASP A 109 8.46 0.42 -22.63
C ASP A 109 7.48 -0.53 -23.35
N ASP A 110 7.53 -1.83 -23.09
CA ASP A 110 6.60 -2.81 -23.66
C ASP A 110 5.17 -2.59 -23.13
N ILE A 111 5.04 -2.38 -21.82
CA ILE A 111 3.75 -2.07 -21.17
C ILE A 111 3.22 -0.71 -21.67
N GLU A 112 4.08 0.30 -21.75
CA GLU A 112 3.70 1.65 -22.21
C GLU A 112 3.17 1.61 -23.66
N ARG A 113 3.83 0.83 -24.56
CA ARG A 113 3.34 0.63 -25.94
C ARG A 113 1.97 -0.04 -25.97
N HIS A 114 1.76 -1.06 -25.14
CA HIS A 114 0.47 -1.76 -25.04
C HIS A 114 -0.63 -0.83 -24.52
N VAL A 115 -0.39 -0.12 -23.44
CA VAL A 115 -1.33 0.86 -22.85
C VAL A 115 -1.70 1.95 -23.87
N ARG A 116 -0.72 2.45 -24.65
CA ARG A 116 -0.96 3.44 -25.69
C ARG A 116 -1.90 2.90 -26.76
N ARG A 117 -1.67 1.67 -27.25
CA ARG A 117 -2.52 0.99 -28.22
C ARG A 117 -3.95 0.83 -27.69
N GLU A 118 -4.12 0.28 -26.49
CA GLU A 118 -5.44 0.08 -25.88
C GLU A 118 -6.21 1.38 -25.72
N ARG A 119 -5.55 2.45 -25.32
CA ARG A 119 -6.18 3.78 -25.23
C ARG A 119 -6.67 4.28 -26.59
N TYR A 120 -5.86 4.11 -27.61
CA TYR A 120 -6.19 4.53 -28.96
C TYR A 120 -7.37 3.73 -29.52
N GLU A 121 -7.34 2.41 -29.39
CA GLU A 121 -8.40 1.52 -29.85
C GLU A 121 -9.73 1.76 -29.12
N ARG A 122 -9.67 1.98 -27.81
CA ARG A 122 -10.85 2.27 -26.98
C ARG A 122 -11.30 3.73 -27.03
N ARG A 123 -10.56 4.60 -27.70
CA ARG A 123 -10.77 6.06 -27.70
C ARG A 123 -10.96 6.62 -26.28
N SER A 124 -10.14 6.18 -25.35
CA SER A 124 -10.22 6.50 -23.92
C SER A 124 -8.95 7.14 -23.41
N ASN A 125 -9.10 8.12 -22.51
CA ASN A 125 -7.96 8.71 -21.79
C ASN A 125 -7.45 7.83 -20.63
N GLY A 126 -8.24 6.85 -20.19
CA GLY A 126 -7.91 5.91 -19.13
C GLY A 126 -8.04 4.46 -19.57
N VAL A 127 -7.33 3.58 -18.89
CA VAL A 127 -7.43 2.12 -19.05
C VAL A 127 -7.31 1.44 -17.70
N ASN A 128 -7.92 0.25 -17.62
CA ASN A 128 -7.78 -0.68 -16.52
C ASN A 128 -7.67 -2.07 -17.14
N LEU A 129 -6.45 -2.58 -17.22
CA LEU A 129 -6.10 -3.78 -17.97
C LEU A 129 -5.63 -4.86 -17.00
N TRP A 130 -6.15 -6.08 -17.17
CA TRP A 130 -5.81 -7.25 -16.37
C TRP A 130 -5.08 -8.29 -17.21
N PHE A 131 -4.10 -8.94 -16.62
CA PHE A 131 -3.23 -9.90 -17.30
C PHE A 131 -3.06 -11.16 -16.46
N GLY A 132 -2.98 -12.29 -17.13
CA GLY A 132 -2.66 -13.57 -16.49
C GLY A 132 -1.17 -13.83 -16.33
N PRO A 133 -0.81 -14.87 -15.55
CA PRO A 133 0.55 -15.35 -15.45
C PRO A 133 1.14 -15.62 -16.84
N GLY A 134 2.37 -15.23 -17.08
CA GLY A 134 3.06 -15.47 -18.37
C GLY A 134 2.91 -14.34 -19.41
N THR A 135 2.00 -13.38 -19.25
CA THR A 135 1.92 -12.24 -20.19
C THR A 135 3.12 -11.33 -20.05
N TRP A 136 3.45 -10.89 -18.83
CA TRP A 136 4.62 -10.09 -18.49
C TRP A 136 5.26 -10.61 -17.20
N PRO A 137 6.01 -11.70 -17.27
CA PRO A 137 6.78 -12.17 -16.12
C PRO A 137 7.86 -11.16 -15.75
N VAL A 138 8.15 -11.05 -14.46
CA VAL A 138 9.20 -10.20 -13.93
C VAL A 138 10.04 -10.97 -12.92
N LYS A 139 11.34 -10.67 -12.92
CA LYS A 139 12.27 -11.10 -11.89
C LYS A 139 12.48 -9.99 -10.90
N GLN A 140 12.78 -10.37 -9.66
CA GLN A 140 13.16 -9.41 -8.63
C GLN A 140 14.25 -8.47 -9.15
N GLY A 141 14.00 -7.17 -9.05
CA GLY A 141 14.92 -6.15 -9.55
C GLY A 141 14.74 -5.71 -11.00
N ASP A 142 13.86 -6.34 -11.78
CA ASP A 142 13.50 -5.86 -13.11
C ASP A 142 12.80 -4.51 -13.03
N VAL A 143 13.19 -3.57 -13.91
CA VAL A 143 12.49 -2.29 -14.01
C VAL A 143 11.09 -2.52 -14.59
N VAL A 144 10.06 -2.10 -13.87
CA VAL A 144 8.65 -2.23 -14.27
C VAL A 144 8.00 -0.90 -14.63
N ALA A 145 8.53 0.19 -14.08
CA ALA A 145 8.01 1.54 -14.30
C ALA A 145 9.05 2.60 -13.87
N TYR A 146 8.64 3.86 -13.93
CA TYR A 146 9.41 5.01 -13.46
C TYR A 146 8.52 5.89 -12.57
N SER A 147 9.06 6.34 -11.44
CA SER A 147 8.35 7.19 -10.48
C SER A 147 7.89 8.50 -11.08
N GLY A 148 6.84 9.09 -10.52
CA GLY A 148 6.25 10.30 -11.06
C GLY A 148 5.41 11.06 -10.03
N ASP A 149 4.41 11.79 -10.57
CA ASP A 149 3.49 12.64 -9.84
C ASP A 149 2.08 12.59 -10.46
N SER A 150 1.68 11.44 -11.02
CA SER A 150 0.38 11.28 -11.69
C SER A 150 -0.76 11.00 -10.72
N GLY A 151 -1.99 11.34 -11.11
CA GLY A 151 -3.18 11.12 -10.29
C GLY A 151 -3.36 12.13 -9.17
N SER A 152 -3.87 11.68 -8.02
CA SER A 152 -4.08 12.53 -6.85
C SER A 152 -2.81 12.58 -6.00
N SER A 153 -1.75 13.17 -6.52
CA SER A 153 -0.46 13.32 -5.88
C SER A 153 -0.15 14.79 -5.59
N GLY A 154 0.63 15.07 -4.57
CA GLY A 154 1.06 16.42 -4.16
C GLY A 154 2.53 16.71 -4.46
N GLY A 155 3.18 15.90 -5.29
CA GLY A 155 4.58 16.03 -5.67
C GLY A 155 5.26 14.68 -5.93
N PRO A 156 6.45 14.64 -6.55
CA PRO A 156 7.11 13.41 -6.96
C PRO A 156 7.37 12.45 -5.79
N HIS A 157 6.77 11.26 -5.85
CA HIS A 157 6.98 10.16 -4.91
C HIS A 157 6.54 8.82 -5.54
N LEU A 158 6.86 7.71 -4.88
CA LEU A 158 6.30 6.40 -5.19
C LEU A 158 5.34 5.99 -4.08
N HIS A 159 4.07 5.81 -4.42
CA HIS A 159 3.12 5.12 -3.57
C HIS A 159 3.34 3.61 -3.70
N TYR A 160 3.56 2.93 -2.57
CA TYR A 160 3.89 1.50 -2.52
C TYR A 160 2.98 0.76 -1.53
N GLU A 161 2.28 -0.26 -2.02
CA GLU A 161 1.42 -1.13 -1.21
C GLU A 161 1.83 -2.59 -1.33
N ILE A 162 1.52 -3.36 -0.27
CA ILE A 162 1.54 -4.82 -0.29
C ILE A 162 0.17 -5.31 0.14
N ARG A 163 -0.39 -6.23 -0.62
CA ARG A 163 -1.70 -6.84 -0.40
C ARG A 163 -1.59 -8.35 -0.44
N ASP A 164 -2.43 -9.01 0.32
CA ASP A 164 -2.74 -10.42 0.07
C ASP A 164 -3.43 -10.55 -1.29
N THR A 165 -2.98 -11.48 -2.14
CA THR A 165 -3.49 -11.57 -3.51
C THR A 165 -4.96 -12.01 -3.57
N GLU A 166 -5.39 -12.90 -2.68
CA GLU A 166 -6.73 -13.47 -2.69
C GLU A 166 -7.74 -12.56 -1.99
N THR A 167 -7.41 -12.13 -0.78
CA THR A 167 -8.31 -11.37 0.09
C THR A 167 -8.22 -9.87 -0.11
N GLN A 168 -7.18 -9.37 -0.78
CA GLN A 168 -6.85 -7.95 -0.93
C GLN A 168 -6.61 -7.22 0.40
N ARG A 169 -6.39 -7.96 1.50
CA ARG A 169 -6.01 -7.40 2.78
C ARG A 169 -4.67 -6.67 2.65
N LEU A 170 -4.63 -5.45 3.15
CA LEU A 170 -3.43 -4.61 3.16
C LEU A 170 -2.46 -5.06 4.25
N TYR A 171 -1.18 -5.09 3.92
CA TYR A 171 -0.09 -5.24 4.88
C TYR A 171 0.59 -3.89 5.08
N ASN A 172 1.03 -3.63 6.30
CA ASN A 172 1.87 -2.45 6.59
C ASN A 172 3.34 -2.78 6.26
N PRO A 173 3.91 -2.24 5.17
CA PRO A 173 5.27 -2.61 4.73
C PRO A 173 6.36 -2.31 5.77
N VAL A 174 6.13 -1.32 6.64
CA VAL A 174 7.06 -0.96 7.73
C VAL A 174 6.96 -1.96 8.87
N ARG A 175 5.74 -2.30 9.30
CA ARG A 175 5.52 -3.29 10.36
C ARG A 175 6.04 -4.67 9.99
N GLU A 176 5.86 -5.07 8.72
CA GLU A 176 6.37 -6.34 8.20
C GLU A 176 7.90 -6.33 7.99
N GLY A 177 8.58 -5.21 8.24
CA GLY A 177 10.04 -5.08 8.10
C GLY A 177 10.57 -5.04 6.67
N ILE A 178 9.67 -4.97 5.68
CA ILE A 178 10.01 -4.93 4.24
C ILE A 178 10.57 -3.56 3.87
N ILE A 179 9.94 -2.51 4.38
CA ILE A 179 10.39 -1.14 4.25
C ILE A 179 10.90 -0.69 5.61
N ARG A 180 12.18 -0.34 5.70
CA ARG A 180 12.81 0.11 6.95
C ARG A 180 13.10 1.61 6.86
N PRO A 181 12.28 2.46 7.49
CA PRO A 181 12.57 3.88 7.60
C PRO A 181 13.83 4.08 8.45
N ARG A 182 14.64 5.05 8.07
CA ARG A 182 15.68 5.56 8.95
C ARG A 182 15.02 6.54 9.92
N ASP A 183 14.55 6.04 11.05
CA ASP A 183 13.97 6.83 12.13
C ASP A 183 14.87 6.72 13.37
N GLU A 184 15.66 7.76 13.61
CA GLU A 184 16.60 7.86 14.73
C GLU A 184 16.02 8.70 15.87
N TYR A 185 14.82 9.25 15.69
CA TYR A 185 14.22 10.17 16.65
C TYR A 185 12.99 9.55 17.32
N PRO A 186 13.06 9.26 18.63
CA PRO A 186 11.88 8.79 19.36
C PRO A 186 10.78 9.87 19.36
N PRO A 187 9.50 9.47 19.26
CA PRO A 187 8.39 10.40 19.28
C PRO A 187 8.39 11.20 20.58
N ARG A 188 8.17 12.50 20.48
CA ARG A 188 8.07 13.40 21.62
C ARG A 188 6.68 14.03 21.66
N ILE A 189 5.92 13.72 22.71
CA ILE A 189 4.66 14.40 22.98
C ILE A 189 5.01 15.81 23.52
N VAL A 190 4.67 16.84 22.75
CA VAL A 190 4.90 18.25 23.14
C VAL A 190 3.68 18.90 23.77
N ARG A 191 2.47 18.38 23.42
CA ARG A 191 1.20 18.91 23.95
C ARG A 191 0.11 17.86 23.85
N LEU A 192 -0.75 17.79 24.84
CA LEU A 192 -1.99 17.03 24.84
C LEU A 192 -3.16 18.02 24.78
N HIS A 193 -4.05 17.85 23.80
CA HIS A 193 -5.32 18.57 23.76
C HIS A 193 -6.41 17.60 24.16
N TYR A 194 -7.12 17.90 25.23
CA TYR A 194 -8.26 17.16 25.69
C TYR A 194 -9.53 17.98 25.40
N VAL A 195 -10.51 17.37 24.80
CA VAL A 195 -11.83 17.95 24.55
C VAL A 195 -12.86 17.01 25.16
N GLU A 196 -13.53 17.47 26.19
CA GLU A 196 -14.68 16.75 26.70
C GLU A 196 -15.85 16.94 25.74
N VAL A 197 -16.42 15.85 25.29
CA VAL A 197 -17.58 15.85 24.39
C VAL A 197 -18.77 15.35 25.21
N ASP A 198 -19.62 16.29 25.63
CA ASP A 198 -20.90 15.97 26.22
C ASP A 198 -21.97 15.81 25.16
N THR A 199 -23.01 15.02 25.44
CA THR A 199 -24.14 14.84 24.55
C THR A 199 -25.41 15.43 25.17
N VAL A 200 -25.96 16.44 24.51
CA VAL A 200 -27.27 16.97 24.85
C VAL A 200 -28.28 16.44 23.83
N GLN A 201 -29.25 15.65 24.27
CA GLN A 201 -30.26 14.99 23.41
C GLN A 201 -29.65 14.17 22.24
N GLY A 202 -28.51 13.51 22.49
CA GLY A 202 -27.82 12.70 21.47
C GLY A 202 -27.00 13.50 20.46
N VAL A 203 -26.91 14.81 20.59
CA VAL A 203 -26.07 15.67 19.75
C VAL A 203 -24.79 16.00 20.52
N PRO A 204 -23.58 15.76 19.94
CA PRO A 204 -22.33 16.13 20.56
C PRO A 204 -22.22 17.65 20.74
N VAL A 205 -22.03 18.09 21.98
CA VAL A 205 -21.75 19.50 22.32
C VAL A 205 -20.27 19.58 22.71
N ARG A 206 -19.50 20.40 21.99
CA ARG A 206 -18.09 20.63 22.32
C ARG A 206 -17.96 21.59 23.50
N SER A 207 -17.30 21.15 24.56
CA SER A 207 -16.72 22.05 25.56
C SER A 207 -15.45 22.72 25.00
N VAL A 208 -15.01 23.79 25.64
CA VAL A 208 -13.76 24.51 25.27
C VAL A 208 -12.58 23.52 25.44
N PRO A 209 -11.72 23.33 24.43
CA PRO A 209 -10.60 22.41 24.56
C PRO A 209 -9.60 22.88 25.61
N GLU A 210 -9.33 22.04 26.61
CA GLU A 210 -8.23 22.25 27.54
C GLU A 210 -6.92 21.73 26.94
N SER A 211 -5.85 22.49 27.03
CA SER A 211 -4.55 22.09 26.53
C SER A 211 -3.51 22.01 27.64
N TYR A 212 -2.83 20.88 27.73
CA TYR A 212 -1.79 20.63 28.72
C TYR A 212 -0.43 20.53 28.02
N ALA A 213 0.53 21.33 28.47
CA ALA A 213 1.92 21.18 28.04
C ALA A 213 2.56 20.00 28.80
N VAL A 214 3.23 19.11 28.10
CA VAL A 214 4.02 18.04 28.74
C VAL A 214 5.33 18.63 29.23
N VAL A 215 5.46 18.76 30.55
CA VAL A 215 6.70 19.22 31.18
C VAL A 215 7.58 17.99 31.45
N ARG A 216 8.84 18.03 31.01
CA ARG A 216 9.82 17.02 31.43
C ARG A 216 10.18 17.26 32.89
N THR A 217 9.99 16.28 33.74
CA THR A 217 10.67 16.14 35.03
C THR A 217 12.02 15.46 34.82
#